data_37a9f9bab25e24b529b7f0a1fb5d7285
#
_entry.id   37a9f9bab25e24b529b7f0a1fb5d7285
#
_cell.length_a   1.000
_cell.length_b   1.000
_cell.length_c   1.000
_cell.angle_alpha   90.00
_cell.angle_beta   90.00
_cell.angle_gamma   90.00
#
_symmetry.space_group_name_H-M   'P 1'
#
loop_
_entity.id
_entity.type
_entity.pdbx_description
1 polymer ?
#
loop_
_entity_poly.entity_id
_entity_poly.type
_entity_poly.pdbx_seq_one_letter_code
_entity_poly.pdbx_strand_id
1 'polypeptide(L)'
;MQEISIGVEATGLMNANPTGISFYIKNLLLNLMDINGHVNLYCKISRYKNRHNLLKHVNAKINWHYNHLYNPFKKVDIAHTTDSAFLNLRGAAKIYTIYDLAVFREETQIPDYTSERHKRIIGKKTKEILKNADGVIAISTATKNDILRFYDFPENKIRVIPLAPNQIEDSAKKEIDLKFLKLEKNGYFLFVGQISIRKNIINLLKAFSLSGLHSDYKLVLAGMEGRGIEIIKEAVLELGLNERVELLNYIPDESLSSLYEKSVGFVFPTFYEGFGIPILEAMMNRTPVLTGNIGASPETAGGFAVEVSPFSVDEISEGLKNLLTITTEKIENAFNYAAKFNWKNNAIETQKFYEETLNSL
;
A
#
# COMPACT_ATOMS: atom_id res chain seq x y z
N MET A 1 28.86 -10.18 -0.78
CA MET A 1 28.14 -9.05 -1.40
C MET A 1 29.14 -7.92 -1.60
N GLN A 2 29.14 -7.29 -2.75
CA GLN A 2 30.01 -6.15 -3.02
C GLN A 2 29.53 -4.95 -2.17
N GLU A 3 30.44 -4.24 -1.51
CA GLU A 3 30.10 -2.98 -0.83
C GLU A 3 29.72 -1.94 -1.87
N ILE A 4 28.44 -1.61 -1.99
CA ILE A 4 27.93 -0.57 -2.89
C ILE A 4 27.38 0.61 -2.06
N SER A 5 27.68 1.82 -2.52
CA SER A 5 27.15 3.03 -1.89
C SER A 5 25.78 3.38 -2.46
N ILE A 6 24.77 3.40 -1.62
CA ILE A 6 23.36 3.60 -2.00
C ILE A 6 22.88 4.97 -1.56
N GLY A 7 22.28 5.73 -2.47
CA GLY A 7 21.52 6.93 -2.17
C GLY A 7 20.04 6.65 -2.29
N VAL A 8 19.29 6.78 -1.20
CA VAL A 8 17.83 6.58 -1.18
C VAL A 8 17.10 7.90 -0.98
N GLU A 9 16.13 8.18 -1.84
CA GLU A 9 15.25 9.33 -1.71
C GLU A 9 14.23 9.05 -0.60
N ALA A 10 14.22 9.86 0.45
CA ALA A 10 13.45 9.64 1.68
C ALA A 10 12.51 10.81 2.05
N THR A 11 12.20 11.70 1.09
CA THR A 11 11.33 12.86 1.34
C THR A 11 9.93 12.47 1.81
N GLY A 12 9.44 11.31 1.37
CA GLY A 12 8.13 10.78 1.80
C GLY A 12 8.00 10.59 3.31
N LEU A 13 9.11 10.34 4.03
CA LEU A 13 9.12 10.25 5.49
C LEU A 13 8.92 11.59 6.21
N MET A 14 9.02 12.71 5.50
CA MET A 14 8.84 14.05 6.07
C MET A 14 7.37 14.50 6.08
N ASN A 15 6.46 13.71 5.55
CA ASN A 15 5.04 14.02 5.58
C ASN A 15 4.49 13.97 7.00
N ALA A 16 3.66 14.93 7.37
CA ALA A 16 3.03 14.97 8.69
C ALA A 16 2.09 13.77 8.90
N ASN A 17 1.39 13.37 7.83
CA ASN A 17 0.52 12.20 7.82
C ASN A 17 1.22 11.08 7.03
N PRO A 18 1.61 9.98 7.68
CA PRO A 18 2.21 8.82 7.03
C PRO A 18 1.27 8.24 5.96
N THR A 19 1.86 7.81 4.85
CA THR A 19 1.15 7.12 3.76
C THR A 19 1.74 5.73 3.57
N GLY A 20 1.12 4.87 2.76
CA GLY A 20 1.70 3.59 2.38
C GLY A 20 3.11 3.72 1.78
N ILE A 21 3.37 4.82 1.03
CA ILE A 21 4.71 5.12 0.51
C ILE A 21 5.69 5.44 1.64
N SER A 22 5.28 6.24 2.63
CA SER A 22 6.11 6.53 3.81
C SER A 22 6.45 5.24 4.57
N PHE A 23 5.48 4.36 4.71
CA PHE A 23 5.66 3.05 5.35
C PHE A 23 6.67 2.18 4.59
N TYR A 24 6.55 2.09 3.26
CA TYR A 24 7.54 1.40 2.42
C TYR A 24 8.94 1.96 2.60
N ILE A 25 9.10 3.29 2.47
CA ILE A 25 10.42 3.94 2.56
C ILE A 25 11.07 3.66 3.92
N LYS A 26 10.31 3.78 5.02
CA LYS A 26 10.79 3.50 6.37
C LYS A 26 11.33 2.07 6.48
N ASN A 27 10.52 1.09 6.11
CA ASN A 27 10.86 -0.31 6.30
C ASN A 27 11.99 -0.75 5.37
N LEU A 28 11.98 -0.30 4.10
CA LEU A 28 13.09 -0.54 3.18
C LEU A 28 14.41 0.02 3.73
N LEU A 29 14.41 1.27 4.18
CA LEU A 29 15.62 1.91 4.72
C LEU A 29 16.18 1.18 5.92
N LEU A 30 15.35 0.87 6.92
CA LEU A 30 15.79 0.18 8.13
C LEU A 30 16.44 -1.16 7.78
N ASN A 31 15.82 -1.96 6.93
CA ASN A 31 16.35 -3.26 6.55
C ASN A 31 17.55 -3.16 5.58
N LEU A 32 17.60 -2.16 4.69
CA LEU A 32 18.79 -1.93 3.86
C LEU A 32 20.01 -1.52 4.70
N MET A 33 19.81 -0.68 5.72
CA MET A 33 20.90 -0.26 6.61
C MET A 33 21.47 -1.43 7.42
N ASP A 34 20.65 -2.42 7.76
CA ASP A 34 21.08 -3.63 8.48
C ASP A 34 21.94 -4.55 7.57
N ILE A 35 21.70 -4.57 6.26
CA ILE A 35 22.42 -5.46 5.31
C ILE A 35 23.54 -4.74 4.54
N ASN A 36 23.50 -3.40 4.50
CA ASN A 36 24.46 -2.56 3.80
C ASN A 36 24.76 -1.29 4.60
N GLY A 37 25.97 -1.18 5.16
CA GLY A 37 26.39 -0.03 5.99
C GLY A 37 26.54 1.31 5.23
N HIS A 38 26.46 1.32 3.88
CA HIS A 38 26.73 2.49 3.03
C HIS A 38 25.46 3.11 2.43
N VAL A 39 24.37 3.15 3.21
CA VAL A 39 23.10 3.79 2.80
C VAL A 39 23.09 5.27 3.17
N ASN A 40 22.89 6.12 2.17
CA ASN A 40 22.82 7.57 2.30
C ASN A 40 21.38 8.05 2.06
N LEU A 41 20.85 8.85 2.99
CA LEU A 41 19.52 9.43 2.84
C LEU A 41 19.59 10.75 2.07
N TYR A 42 18.67 10.90 1.11
CA TYR A 42 18.51 12.14 0.34
C TYR A 42 17.08 12.66 0.48
N CYS A 43 16.94 13.96 0.78
CA CYS A 43 15.65 14.59 0.94
C CYS A 43 15.60 15.95 0.25
N LYS A 44 14.42 16.33 -0.23
CA LYS A 44 14.20 17.64 -0.84
C LYS A 44 14.43 18.75 0.16
N ILE A 45 15.25 19.74 -0.19
CA ILE A 45 15.49 20.92 0.65
C ILE A 45 14.21 21.73 0.92
N SER A 46 13.25 21.71 0.01
CA SER A 46 11.94 22.37 0.21
C SER A 46 11.15 21.79 1.41
N ARG A 47 11.52 20.60 1.89
CA ARG A 47 10.92 19.94 3.07
C ARG A 47 11.77 20.05 4.34
N TYR A 48 12.81 20.88 4.34
CA TYR A 48 13.74 21.05 5.47
C TYR A 48 13.05 21.33 6.81
N LYS A 49 11.99 22.12 6.81
CA LYS A 49 11.21 22.42 8.03
C LYS A 49 10.60 21.18 8.68
N ASN A 50 10.31 20.14 7.91
CA ASN A 50 9.67 18.91 8.36
C ASN A 50 10.68 17.78 8.69
N ARG A 51 11.99 18.06 8.71
CA ARG A 51 13.04 17.05 8.96
C ARG A 51 12.88 16.27 10.27
N HIS A 52 12.25 16.87 11.26
CA HIS A 52 11.98 16.24 12.55
C HIS A 52 11.10 15.00 12.42
N ASN A 53 10.21 14.94 11.43
CA ASN A 53 9.36 13.75 11.20
C ASN A 53 10.21 12.56 10.72
N LEU A 54 11.16 12.77 9.81
CA LEU A 54 12.07 11.73 9.35
C LEU A 54 12.95 11.21 10.50
N LEU A 55 13.51 12.10 11.31
CA LEU A 55 14.41 11.74 12.42
C LEU A 55 13.72 10.90 13.51
N LYS A 56 12.39 10.91 13.59
CA LYS A 56 11.65 9.99 14.46
C LYS A 56 11.75 8.52 14.02
N HIS A 57 12.04 8.28 12.75
CA HIS A 57 12.04 6.96 12.14
C HIS A 57 13.43 6.41 11.87
N VAL A 58 14.37 7.28 11.52
CA VAL A 58 15.72 6.87 11.10
C VAL A 58 16.75 7.82 11.72
N ASN A 59 17.66 7.28 12.51
CA ASN A 59 18.78 8.04 13.08
C ASN A 59 19.95 8.05 12.10
N ALA A 60 19.90 8.90 11.07
CA ALA A 60 20.91 8.98 10.04
C ALA A 60 21.14 10.41 9.54
N LYS A 61 22.32 10.65 8.93
CA LYS A 61 22.64 11.93 8.32
C LYS A 61 21.81 12.14 7.06
N ILE A 62 21.09 13.27 6.99
CA ILE A 62 20.30 13.67 5.84
C ILE A 62 21.15 14.46 4.87
N ASN A 63 21.16 14.05 3.60
CA ASN A 63 21.71 14.80 2.50
C ASN A 63 20.57 15.54 1.80
N TRP A 64 20.77 16.84 1.53
CA TRP A 64 19.75 17.67 0.91
C TRP A 64 19.97 17.76 -0.59
N HIS A 65 18.88 17.64 -1.37
CA HIS A 65 18.92 17.83 -2.82
C HIS A 65 17.84 18.79 -3.29
N TYR A 66 18.08 19.41 -4.45
CA TYR A 66 17.09 20.17 -5.18
C TYR A 66 16.44 19.27 -6.24
N ASN A 67 15.13 19.37 -6.38
CA ASN A 67 14.39 18.65 -7.41
C ASN A 67 15.03 18.88 -8.79
N HIS A 68 15.30 17.81 -9.53
CA HIS A 68 15.84 17.82 -10.89
C HIS A 68 17.24 18.45 -11.07
N LEU A 69 17.81 19.05 -10.03
CA LEU A 69 19.17 19.57 -10.13
C LEU A 69 20.18 18.44 -9.91
N TYR A 70 21.10 18.34 -10.85
CA TYR A 70 22.22 17.45 -10.80
C TYR A 70 23.13 17.80 -9.61
N ASN A 71 23.44 16.80 -8.77
CA ASN A 71 24.40 16.96 -7.68
C ASN A 71 25.76 16.37 -8.08
N PRO A 72 26.76 17.20 -8.42
CA PRO A 72 28.05 16.72 -8.87
C PRO A 72 28.98 16.27 -7.73
N PHE A 73 28.63 16.57 -6.47
CA PHE A 73 29.57 16.50 -5.36
C PHE A 73 29.52 15.20 -4.55
N LYS A 74 28.54 14.32 -4.77
CA LYS A 74 28.48 13.02 -4.09
C LYS A 74 28.39 11.89 -5.08
N LYS A 75 29.36 10.99 -5.01
CA LYS A 75 29.33 9.73 -5.70
C LYS A 75 28.59 8.70 -4.82
N VAL A 76 27.56 8.10 -5.39
CA VAL A 76 26.97 6.84 -4.93
C VAL A 76 26.91 5.92 -6.16
N ASP A 77 26.88 4.63 -5.93
CA ASP A 77 26.77 3.67 -7.03
C ASP A 77 25.32 3.56 -7.50
N ILE A 78 24.37 3.62 -6.57
CA ILE A 78 22.93 3.56 -6.81
C ILE A 78 22.24 4.83 -6.33
N ALA A 79 21.33 5.38 -7.15
CA ALA A 79 20.39 6.42 -6.79
C ALA A 79 18.96 5.85 -6.86
N HIS A 80 18.40 5.46 -5.72
CA HIS A 80 17.05 4.91 -5.65
C HIS A 80 16.02 5.99 -5.34
N THR A 81 15.14 6.26 -6.28
CA THR A 81 13.98 7.15 -6.12
C THR A 81 12.77 6.33 -5.69
N THR A 82 12.35 6.55 -4.46
CA THR A 82 11.24 5.82 -3.82
C THR A 82 9.91 6.57 -3.84
N ASP A 83 9.90 7.85 -4.22
CA ASP A 83 8.71 8.70 -4.30
C ASP A 83 8.79 9.61 -5.53
N SER A 84 7.95 10.58 -5.53
CA SER A 84 7.81 11.58 -6.60
C SER A 84 9.02 12.53 -6.78
N ALA A 85 10.00 12.49 -5.87
CA ALA A 85 11.19 13.30 -5.93
C ALA A 85 12.27 12.64 -6.78
N PHE A 86 12.63 13.26 -7.85
CA PHE A 86 13.68 12.77 -8.74
C PHE A 86 15.06 12.93 -8.08
N LEU A 87 15.75 11.83 -7.82
CA LEU A 87 17.11 11.84 -7.32
C LEU A 87 18.10 11.69 -8.49
N ASN A 88 18.78 12.77 -8.86
CA ASN A 88 19.74 12.75 -9.95
C ASN A 88 21.16 12.98 -9.42
N LEU A 89 21.89 11.88 -9.22
CA LEU A 89 23.27 11.88 -8.74
C LEU A 89 24.23 11.47 -9.85
N ARG A 90 25.41 12.10 -9.88
CA ARG A 90 26.40 11.87 -10.93
C ARG A 90 26.96 10.46 -10.91
N GLY A 91 26.89 9.78 -12.06
CA GLY A 91 27.51 8.47 -12.26
C GLY A 91 26.80 7.34 -11.51
N ALA A 92 25.68 7.62 -10.84
CA ALA A 92 24.89 6.59 -10.18
C ALA A 92 23.94 5.90 -11.15
N ALA A 93 23.81 4.58 -11.02
CA ALA A 93 22.71 3.83 -11.62
C ALA A 93 21.38 4.25 -10.98
N LYS A 94 20.36 4.50 -11.79
CA LYS A 94 19.08 5.09 -11.37
C LYS A 94 18.02 4.03 -11.28
N ILE A 95 17.60 3.74 -10.07
CA ILE A 95 16.51 2.81 -9.77
C ILE A 95 15.27 3.60 -9.32
N TYR A 96 14.10 3.16 -9.78
CA TYR A 96 12.81 3.78 -9.41
C TYR A 96 11.84 2.73 -8.92
N THR A 97 11.12 3.01 -7.82
CA THR A 97 9.97 2.22 -7.41
C THR A 97 8.69 2.80 -8.00
N ILE A 98 7.91 1.97 -8.69
CA ILE A 98 6.58 2.31 -9.20
C ILE A 98 5.55 1.51 -8.41
N TYR A 99 4.59 2.23 -7.78
CA TYR A 99 3.58 1.64 -6.89
C TYR A 99 2.33 1.18 -7.63
N ASP A 100 1.77 2.03 -8.49
CA ASP A 100 0.64 1.70 -9.36
C ASP A 100 0.54 2.66 -10.55
N LEU A 101 -0.23 2.24 -11.53
CA LEU A 101 -0.62 3.03 -12.69
C LEU A 101 -2.15 3.00 -12.88
N ALA A 102 -2.89 2.86 -11.79
CA ALA A 102 -4.36 2.80 -11.75
C ALA A 102 -5.02 3.95 -12.53
N VAL A 103 -4.40 5.13 -12.49
CA VAL A 103 -4.86 6.34 -13.19
C VAL A 103 -5.01 6.18 -14.71
N PHE A 104 -4.34 5.18 -15.33
CA PHE A 104 -4.40 4.91 -16.76
C PHE A 104 -5.37 3.79 -17.16
N ARG A 105 -5.90 3.08 -16.16
CA ARG A 105 -6.84 1.99 -16.41
C ARG A 105 -8.25 2.53 -16.61
N GLU A 106 -8.87 2.22 -17.75
CA GLU A 106 -10.22 2.70 -18.07
C GLU A 106 -11.27 2.09 -17.14
N GLU A 107 -11.11 0.83 -16.79
CA GLU A 107 -11.96 0.11 -15.86
C GLU A 107 -12.00 0.70 -14.43
N THR A 108 -11.02 1.50 -14.08
CA THR A 108 -10.95 2.18 -12.76
C THR A 108 -11.34 3.65 -12.85
N GLN A 109 -11.93 4.09 -13.96
CA GLN A 109 -12.36 5.47 -14.13
C GLN A 109 -13.54 5.78 -13.20
N ILE A 110 -13.21 6.18 -12.00
CA ILE A 110 -14.16 6.73 -11.06
C ILE A 110 -14.24 8.22 -11.33
N PRO A 111 -15.44 8.80 -11.49
CA PRO A 111 -15.62 10.23 -11.59
C PRO A 111 -14.80 10.91 -10.49
N ASP A 112 -14.10 11.97 -10.79
CA ASP A 112 -13.24 12.72 -9.87
C ASP A 112 -11.87 12.11 -9.49
N TYR A 113 -11.59 10.83 -9.72
CA TYR A 113 -10.27 10.26 -9.48
C TYR A 113 -9.29 10.48 -10.63
N THR A 114 -9.79 10.44 -11.85
CA THR A 114 -9.00 10.47 -13.08
C THR A 114 -9.29 11.68 -13.97
N SER A 115 -9.13 12.90 -13.42
CA SER A 115 -9.18 14.07 -14.30
C SER A 115 -8.07 13.96 -15.36
N GLU A 116 -8.36 14.35 -16.60
CA GLU A 116 -7.40 14.37 -17.70
C GLU A 116 -6.12 15.17 -17.36
N ARG A 117 -6.26 16.22 -16.56
CA ARG A 117 -5.12 16.97 -16.03
C ARG A 117 -4.23 16.07 -15.14
N HIS A 118 -4.82 15.28 -14.27
CA HIS A 118 -4.11 14.38 -13.36
C HIS A 118 -3.40 13.26 -14.13
N LYS A 119 -4.10 12.61 -15.06
CA LYS A 119 -3.51 11.62 -15.98
C LYS A 119 -2.31 12.18 -16.72
N ARG A 120 -2.43 13.39 -17.25
CA ARG A 120 -1.34 14.06 -18.00
C ARG A 120 -0.11 14.32 -17.10
N ILE A 121 -0.33 14.79 -15.87
CA ILE A 121 0.77 15.07 -14.92
C ILE A 121 1.49 13.76 -14.58
N ILE A 122 0.76 12.73 -14.17
CA ILE A 122 1.33 11.41 -13.83
C ILE A 122 2.02 10.80 -15.06
N GLY A 123 1.37 10.81 -16.22
CA GLY A 123 1.94 10.24 -17.46
C GLY A 123 3.24 10.88 -17.89
N LYS A 124 3.30 12.22 -17.85
CA LYS A 124 4.54 12.95 -18.16
C LYS A 124 5.66 12.57 -17.21
N LYS A 125 5.34 12.51 -15.92
CA LYS A 125 6.31 12.18 -14.88
C LYS A 125 6.80 10.73 -15.00
N THR A 126 5.89 9.76 -15.17
CA THR A 126 6.27 8.34 -15.35
C THR A 126 7.13 8.16 -16.60
N LYS A 127 6.77 8.82 -17.70
CA LYS A 127 7.59 8.80 -18.92
C LYS A 127 8.99 9.35 -18.71
N GLU A 128 9.13 10.43 -17.95
CA GLU A 128 10.43 11.00 -17.60
C GLU A 128 11.24 10.08 -16.70
N ILE A 129 10.60 9.44 -15.72
CA ILE A 129 11.20 8.41 -14.87
C ILE A 129 11.75 7.28 -15.75
N LEU A 130 10.92 6.65 -16.56
CA LEU A 130 11.29 5.49 -17.37
C LEU A 130 12.38 5.82 -18.39
N LYS A 131 12.37 7.02 -18.97
CA LYS A 131 13.42 7.47 -19.89
C LYS A 131 14.81 7.50 -19.24
N ASN A 132 14.88 7.75 -17.94
CA ASN A 132 16.14 7.92 -17.21
C ASN A 132 16.49 6.72 -16.31
N ALA A 133 15.62 5.71 -16.21
CA ALA A 133 15.81 4.56 -15.35
C ALA A 133 16.79 3.55 -15.96
N ASP A 134 17.75 3.12 -15.15
CA ASP A 134 18.58 1.96 -15.43
C ASP A 134 17.87 0.67 -14.96
N GLY A 135 17.04 0.77 -13.92
CA GLY A 135 16.16 -0.29 -13.44
C GLY A 135 14.89 0.25 -12.77
N VAL A 136 13.85 -0.56 -12.78
CA VAL A 136 12.55 -0.27 -12.14
C VAL A 136 12.14 -1.39 -11.21
N ILE A 137 11.77 -1.03 -9.97
CA ILE A 137 11.12 -1.93 -9.04
C ILE A 137 9.61 -1.72 -9.19
N ALA A 138 8.90 -2.76 -9.60
CA ALA A 138 7.44 -2.84 -9.55
C ALA A 138 7.05 -3.58 -8.27
N ILE A 139 6.11 -3.04 -7.49
CA ILE A 139 5.73 -3.64 -6.21
C ILE A 139 4.83 -4.88 -6.35
N SER A 140 4.38 -5.19 -7.57
CA SER A 140 3.57 -6.36 -7.91
C SER A 140 3.73 -6.71 -9.39
N THR A 141 3.33 -7.93 -9.77
CA THR A 141 3.22 -8.35 -11.18
C THR A 141 2.18 -7.51 -11.92
N ALA A 142 1.09 -7.15 -11.27
CA ALA A 142 0.08 -6.25 -11.82
C ALA A 142 0.68 -4.89 -12.21
N THR A 143 1.50 -4.29 -11.33
CA THR A 143 2.21 -3.03 -11.62
C THR A 143 3.23 -3.20 -12.75
N LYS A 144 3.99 -4.30 -12.79
CA LYS A 144 4.90 -4.61 -13.91
C LYS A 144 4.13 -4.68 -15.23
N ASN A 145 3.03 -5.41 -15.27
CA ASN A 145 2.21 -5.55 -16.47
C ASN A 145 1.63 -4.20 -16.93
N ASP A 146 1.27 -3.32 -16.00
CA ASP A 146 0.83 -1.96 -16.33
C ASP A 146 1.96 -1.11 -16.93
N ILE A 147 3.18 -1.22 -16.41
CA ILE A 147 4.33 -0.54 -17.00
C ILE A 147 4.51 -0.99 -18.46
N LEU A 148 4.49 -2.29 -18.71
CA LEU A 148 4.64 -2.85 -20.06
C LEU A 148 3.47 -2.53 -20.99
N ARG A 149 2.24 -2.40 -20.45
CA ARG A 149 1.04 -2.04 -21.20
C ARG A 149 1.03 -0.58 -21.65
N PHE A 150 1.44 0.33 -20.76
CA PHE A 150 1.29 1.77 -21.00
C PHE A 150 2.57 2.46 -21.49
N TYR A 151 3.72 1.79 -21.38
CA TYR A 151 5.00 2.36 -21.73
C TYR A 151 5.89 1.36 -22.47
N ASP A 152 6.65 1.87 -23.42
CA ASP A 152 7.73 1.12 -24.07
C ASP A 152 8.97 1.14 -23.18
N PHE A 153 9.08 0.13 -22.30
CA PHE A 153 10.20 -0.02 -21.37
C PHE A 153 10.68 -1.49 -21.37
N PRO A 154 12.01 -1.74 -21.37
CA PRO A 154 12.53 -3.10 -21.44
C PRO A 154 12.13 -3.95 -20.23
N GLU A 155 11.49 -5.10 -20.47
CA GLU A 155 11.01 -5.97 -19.41
C GLU A 155 12.14 -6.48 -18.50
N ASN A 156 13.32 -6.76 -19.05
CA ASN A 156 14.49 -7.22 -18.30
C ASN A 156 15.06 -6.18 -17.33
N LYS A 157 14.65 -4.91 -17.44
CA LYS A 157 14.96 -3.83 -16.49
C LYS A 157 13.90 -3.65 -15.41
N ILE A 158 12.86 -4.48 -15.37
CA ILE A 158 11.82 -4.43 -14.34
C ILE A 158 11.97 -5.64 -13.42
N ARG A 159 12.13 -5.37 -12.12
CA ARG A 159 12.10 -6.39 -11.07
C ARG A 159 10.81 -6.24 -10.26
N VAL A 160 10.07 -7.33 -10.09
CA VAL A 160 8.95 -7.37 -9.14
C VAL A 160 9.50 -7.68 -7.75
N ILE A 161 9.30 -6.73 -6.82
CA ILE A 161 9.70 -6.90 -5.41
C ILE A 161 8.48 -6.55 -4.55
N PRO A 162 7.80 -7.57 -3.99
CA PRO A 162 6.57 -7.36 -3.23
C PRO A 162 6.83 -6.61 -1.93
N LEU A 163 5.81 -5.88 -1.48
CA LEU A 163 5.79 -5.24 -0.17
C LEU A 163 5.54 -6.30 0.93
N ALA A 164 5.57 -5.85 2.18
CA ALA A 164 5.26 -6.69 3.33
C ALA A 164 4.27 -5.98 4.25
N PRO A 165 3.52 -6.74 5.08
CA PRO A 165 2.64 -6.16 6.09
C PRO A 165 3.47 -5.50 7.21
N ASN A 166 2.81 -4.67 8.02
CA ASN A 166 3.40 -4.19 9.26
C ASN A 166 3.46 -5.34 10.25
N GLN A 167 4.68 -5.70 10.67
CA GLN A 167 4.89 -6.74 11.68
C GLN A 167 5.08 -6.03 13.03
N ILE A 168 4.04 -6.06 13.84
CA ILE A 168 4.08 -5.53 15.20
C ILE A 168 4.42 -6.68 16.12
N GLU A 169 5.48 -6.52 16.92
CA GLU A 169 5.84 -7.48 17.96
C GLU A 169 4.67 -7.65 18.93
N ASP A 170 4.42 -8.87 19.38
CA ASP A 170 3.30 -9.18 20.29
C ASP A 170 3.34 -8.33 21.57
N SER A 171 4.54 -8.02 22.06
CA SER A 171 4.78 -7.13 23.21
C SER A 171 4.32 -5.69 23.00
N ALA A 172 4.24 -5.23 21.76
CA ALA A 172 3.83 -3.87 21.38
C ALA A 172 2.35 -3.78 20.98
N LYS A 173 1.66 -4.91 20.81
CA LYS A 173 0.23 -4.93 20.49
C LYS A 173 -0.59 -4.39 21.65
N LYS A 174 -1.56 -3.55 21.34
CA LYS A 174 -2.51 -2.97 22.30
C LYS A 174 -3.91 -3.46 22.01
N GLU A 175 -4.56 -3.92 23.06
CA GLU A 175 -5.98 -4.26 22.99
C GLU A 175 -6.82 -3.00 22.71
N ILE A 176 -7.80 -3.14 21.82
CA ILE A 176 -8.78 -2.10 21.57
C ILE A 176 -10.03 -2.35 22.44
N ASP A 177 -10.53 -1.30 23.06
CA ASP A 177 -11.79 -1.39 23.80
C ASP A 177 -12.97 -1.35 22.83
N LEU A 178 -13.44 -2.53 22.47
CA LEU A 178 -14.59 -2.70 21.58
C LEU A 178 -15.87 -2.07 22.16
N LYS A 179 -16.03 -2.11 23.50
CA LYS A 179 -17.24 -1.52 24.16
C LYS A 179 -17.26 -0.01 23.97
N PHE A 180 -16.10 0.65 24.11
CA PHE A 180 -16.00 2.08 23.84
C PHE A 180 -16.36 2.42 22.39
N LEU A 181 -16.03 1.52 21.45
CA LEU A 181 -16.39 1.65 20.04
C LEU A 181 -17.80 1.12 19.71
N LYS A 182 -18.57 0.68 20.72
CA LYS A 182 -19.88 0.04 20.54
C LYS A 182 -19.84 -1.18 19.60
N LEU A 183 -18.75 -1.93 19.63
CA LEU A 183 -18.52 -3.13 18.84
C LEU A 183 -18.50 -4.37 19.73
N GLU A 184 -18.79 -5.53 19.12
CA GLU A 184 -18.68 -6.84 19.75
C GLU A 184 -17.67 -7.70 19.00
N LYS A 185 -16.99 -8.61 19.69
CA LYS A 185 -16.10 -9.57 19.04
C LYS A 185 -16.89 -10.43 18.08
N ASN A 186 -16.39 -10.62 16.86
CA ASN A 186 -17.06 -11.30 15.76
C ASN A 186 -18.45 -10.71 15.39
N GLY A 187 -18.69 -9.47 15.76
CA GLY A 187 -19.94 -8.75 15.46
C GLY A 187 -19.81 -7.72 14.32
N TYR A 188 -18.68 -7.70 13.61
CA TYR A 188 -18.47 -6.71 12.56
C TYR A 188 -17.54 -7.19 11.44
N PHE A 189 -17.79 -6.70 10.22
CA PHE A 189 -16.85 -6.70 9.11
C PHE A 189 -15.96 -5.46 9.20
N LEU A 190 -14.70 -5.60 8.81
CA LEU A 190 -13.70 -4.54 8.90
C LEU A 190 -13.18 -4.14 7.52
N PHE A 191 -13.18 -2.85 7.24
CA PHE A 191 -12.40 -2.22 6.17
C PHE A 191 -11.29 -1.36 6.80
N VAL A 192 -10.07 -1.43 6.25
CA VAL A 192 -8.94 -0.60 6.68
C VAL A 192 -8.33 0.12 5.49
N GLY A 193 -8.17 1.44 5.62
CA GLY A 193 -7.57 2.29 4.60
C GLY A 193 -8.23 3.65 4.53
N GLN A 194 -7.76 4.52 3.62
CA GLN A 194 -8.40 5.80 3.41
C GLN A 194 -9.86 5.62 2.97
N ILE A 195 -10.80 6.16 3.73
CA ILE A 195 -12.23 6.08 3.44
C ILE A 195 -12.54 7.04 2.29
N SER A 196 -12.64 6.52 1.07
CA SER A 196 -12.79 7.32 -0.15
C SER A 196 -13.54 6.56 -1.24
N ILE A 197 -14.10 7.28 -2.22
CA ILE A 197 -14.80 6.69 -3.38
C ILE A 197 -13.90 5.70 -4.12
N ARG A 198 -12.61 6.01 -4.27
CA ARG A 198 -11.62 5.13 -4.93
C ARG A 198 -11.55 3.74 -4.31
N LYS A 199 -11.80 3.65 -3.03
CA LYS A 199 -11.78 2.38 -2.29
C LYS A 199 -13.09 1.60 -2.39
N ASN A 200 -14.01 2.04 -3.26
CA ASN A 200 -15.27 1.35 -3.55
C ASN A 200 -16.23 1.21 -2.36
N ILE A 201 -16.17 2.15 -1.43
CA ILE A 201 -17.00 2.10 -0.21
C ILE A 201 -18.48 2.14 -0.55
N ILE A 202 -18.91 2.86 -1.59
CA ILE A 202 -20.32 2.94 -2.01
C ILE A 202 -20.88 1.57 -2.39
N ASN A 203 -20.17 0.80 -3.24
CA ASN A 203 -20.65 -0.54 -3.59
C ASN A 203 -20.59 -1.50 -2.39
N LEU A 204 -19.59 -1.34 -1.50
CA LEU A 204 -19.53 -2.11 -0.25
C LEU A 204 -20.74 -1.84 0.64
N LEU A 205 -21.16 -0.57 0.81
CA LEU A 205 -22.37 -0.20 1.58
C LEU A 205 -23.62 -0.80 0.95
N LYS A 206 -23.79 -0.67 -0.37
CA LYS A 206 -24.92 -1.26 -1.10
C LYS A 206 -24.97 -2.78 -0.94
N ALA A 207 -23.81 -3.45 -1.07
CA ALA A 207 -23.70 -4.89 -0.92
C ALA A 207 -23.98 -5.35 0.53
N PHE A 208 -23.52 -4.61 1.51
CA PHE A 208 -23.80 -4.87 2.92
C PHE A 208 -25.29 -4.76 3.23
N SER A 209 -25.97 -3.73 2.69
CA SER A 209 -27.41 -3.59 2.79
C SER A 209 -28.14 -4.74 2.09
N LEU A 210 -27.75 -5.05 0.84
CA LEU A 210 -28.37 -6.10 0.01
C LEU A 210 -28.22 -7.49 0.64
N SER A 211 -27.07 -7.76 1.28
CA SER A 211 -26.81 -9.06 1.90
C SER A 211 -27.76 -9.43 3.04
N GLY A 212 -28.40 -8.43 3.67
CA GLY A 212 -29.19 -8.59 4.89
C GLY A 212 -28.35 -8.75 6.17
N LEU A 213 -27.03 -8.88 6.04
CA LEU A 213 -26.12 -9.11 7.18
C LEU A 213 -26.06 -7.93 8.16
N HIS A 214 -26.53 -6.76 7.75
CA HIS A 214 -26.64 -5.59 8.62
C HIS A 214 -27.64 -5.77 9.78
N SER A 215 -28.50 -6.82 9.78
CA SER A 215 -29.33 -7.18 10.92
C SER A 215 -28.49 -7.65 12.12
N ASP A 216 -27.44 -8.43 11.86
CA ASP A 216 -26.65 -9.12 12.86
C ASP A 216 -25.25 -8.52 13.06
N TYR A 217 -24.72 -7.89 12.03
CA TYR A 217 -23.34 -7.38 12.01
C TYR A 217 -23.29 -5.87 11.79
N LYS A 218 -22.17 -5.27 12.20
CA LYS A 218 -21.77 -3.92 11.80
C LYS A 218 -20.75 -3.93 10.67
N LEU A 219 -20.62 -2.82 9.96
CA LEU A 219 -19.52 -2.56 9.05
C LEU A 219 -18.65 -1.43 9.64
N VAL A 220 -17.40 -1.74 9.94
CA VAL A 220 -16.44 -0.80 10.50
C VAL A 220 -15.50 -0.33 9.38
N LEU A 221 -15.46 0.98 9.16
CA LEU A 221 -14.57 1.64 8.22
C LEU A 221 -13.48 2.38 9.02
N ALA A 222 -12.28 1.80 9.11
CA ALA A 222 -11.16 2.34 9.86
C ALA A 222 -10.15 3.04 8.95
N GLY A 223 -9.89 4.33 9.20
CA GLY A 223 -8.89 5.11 8.50
C GLY A 223 -9.27 6.57 8.32
N MET A 224 -8.34 7.35 7.76
CA MET A 224 -8.57 8.77 7.51
C MET A 224 -9.65 9.00 6.46
N GLU A 225 -10.48 10.00 6.69
CA GLU A 225 -11.43 10.47 5.68
C GLU A 225 -10.69 10.95 4.42
N GLY A 226 -11.21 10.55 3.28
CA GLY A 226 -10.65 10.87 1.98
C GLY A 226 -11.66 11.56 1.06
N ARG A 227 -11.29 11.65 -0.21
CA ARG A 227 -12.14 12.29 -1.22
C ARG A 227 -13.50 11.59 -1.35
N GLY A 228 -14.57 12.37 -1.33
CA GLY A 228 -15.95 11.90 -1.46
C GLY A 228 -16.54 11.34 -0.17
N ILE A 229 -15.98 11.68 0.98
CA ILE A 229 -16.50 11.24 2.28
C ILE A 229 -17.96 11.66 2.51
N GLU A 230 -18.36 12.86 2.07
CA GLU A 230 -19.74 13.32 2.21
C GLU A 230 -20.72 12.45 1.43
N ILE A 231 -20.35 12.03 0.21
CA ILE A 231 -21.16 11.10 -0.62
C ILE A 231 -21.28 9.74 0.08
N ILE A 232 -20.21 9.29 0.77
CA ILE A 232 -20.23 8.04 1.55
C ILE A 232 -21.19 8.16 2.74
N LYS A 233 -21.13 9.28 3.47
CA LYS A 233 -22.04 9.56 4.59
C LYS A 233 -23.49 9.64 4.13
N GLU A 234 -23.77 10.30 3.01
CA GLU A 234 -25.11 10.34 2.39
C GLU A 234 -25.60 8.93 2.04
N ALA A 235 -24.76 8.09 1.42
CA ALA A 235 -25.12 6.72 1.10
C ALA A 235 -25.44 5.87 2.36
N VAL A 236 -24.76 6.09 3.48
CA VAL A 236 -25.07 5.43 4.75
C VAL A 236 -26.49 5.81 5.21
N LEU A 237 -26.87 7.11 5.08
CA LEU A 237 -28.20 7.61 5.44
C LEU A 237 -29.29 7.04 4.52
N GLU A 238 -29.08 7.13 3.20
CA GLU A 238 -30.03 6.66 2.19
C GLU A 238 -30.31 5.16 2.28
N LEU A 239 -29.29 4.35 2.65
CA LEU A 239 -29.42 2.90 2.81
C LEU A 239 -29.95 2.50 4.21
N GLY A 240 -30.21 3.45 5.11
CA GLY A 240 -30.70 3.18 6.47
C GLY A 240 -29.68 2.48 7.36
N LEU A 241 -28.37 2.67 7.11
CA LEU A 241 -27.29 1.98 7.79
C LEU A 241 -26.64 2.76 8.95
N ASN A 242 -27.28 3.85 9.44
CA ASN A 242 -26.68 4.77 10.42
C ASN A 242 -26.23 4.09 11.71
N GLU A 243 -26.98 3.08 12.18
CA GLU A 243 -26.67 2.34 13.41
C GLU A 243 -25.80 1.11 13.14
N ARG A 244 -25.46 0.84 11.87
CA ARG A 244 -24.78 -0.37 11.41
C ARG A 244 -23.41 -0.10 10.78
N VAL A 245 -23.11 1.16 10.46
CA VAL A 245 -21.80 1.56 9.91
C VAL A 245 -21.09 2.46 10.90
N GLU A 246 -19.91 2.06 11.32
CA GLU A 246 -19.04 2.84 12.21
C GLU A 246 -17.87 3.41 11.41
N LEU A 247 -17.73 4.73 11.40
CA LEU A 247 -16.60 5.43 10.80
C LEU A 247 -15.56 5.69 11.90
N LEU A 248 -14.50 4.93 11.91
CA LEU A 248 -13.37 5.15 12.80
C LEU A 248 -12.29 5.96 12.09
N ASN A 249 -11.75 6.95 12.78
CA ASN A 249 -10.59 7.69 12.31
C ASN A 249 -9.34 6.80 12.25
N TYR A 250 -8.17 7.41 12.11
CA TYR A 250 -6.89 6.71 12.17
C TYR A 250 -6.77 5.90 13.48
N ILE A 251 -6.52 4.62 13.32
CA ILE A 251 -6.23 3.70 14.42
C ILE A 251 -4.72 3.44 14.41
N PRO A 252 -4.02 3.61 15.54
CA PRO A 252 -2.61 3.27 15.63
C PRO A 252 -2.35 1.80 15.29
N ASP A 253 -1.23 1.54 14.62
CA ASP A 253 -0.89 0.20 14.14
C ASP A 253 -0.91 -0.85 15.26
N GLU A 254 -0.48 -0.46 16.49
CA GLU A 254 -0.45 -1.33 17.66
C GLU A 254 -1.84 -1.84 18.07
N SER A 255 -2.88 -1.05 17.81
CA SER A 255 -4.29 -1.39 18.12
C SER A 255 -5.03 -1.99 16.92
N LEU A 256 -4.51 -1.78 15.71
CA LEU A 256 -5.15 -2.23 14.48
C LEU A 256 -5.19 -3.77 14.40
N SER A 257 -4.16 -4.46 14.87
CA SER A 257 -4.14 -5.94 14.97
C SER A 257 -5.34 -6.48 15.75
N SER A 258 -5.69 -5.82 16.87
CA SER A 258 -6.84 -6.21 17.70
C SER A 258 -8.18 -6.02 16.96
N LEU A 259 -8.30 -5.00 16.09
CA LEU A 259 -9.48 -4.82 15.25
C LEU A 259 -9.59 -5.92 14.19
N TYR A 260 -8.49 -6.27 13.52
CA TYR A 260 -8.49 -7.40 12.57
C TYR A 260 -8.93 -8.69 13.26
N GLU A 261 -8.23 -9.09 14.33
CA GLU A 261 -8.44 -10.37 15.03
C GLU A 261 -9.88 -10.52 15.58
N LYS A 262 -10.51 -9.41 15.97
CA LYS A 262 -11.85 -9.43 16.55
C LYS A 262 -12.97 -9.23 15.54
N SER A 263 -12.65 -9.00 14.27
CA SER A 263 -13.65 -8.92 13.19
C SER A 263 -14.06 -10.30 12.70
N VAL A 264 -15.23 -10.43 12.10
CA VAL A 264 -15.63 -11.67 11.43
C VAL A 264 -14.98 -11.83 10.06
N GLY A 265 -14.53 -10.74 9.47
CA GLY A 265 -13.85 -10.73 8.18
C GLY A 265 -13.40 -9.34 7.76
N PHE A 266 -12.32 -9.29 7.02
CA PHE A 266 -11.80 -8.09 6.39
C PHE A 266 -12.36 -7.94 4.97
N VAL A 267 -12.90 -6.77 4.65
CA VAL A 267 -13.61 -6.53 3.39
C VAL A 267 -12.94 -5.39 2.62
N PHE A 268 -12.35 -5.73 1.47
CA PHE A 268 -11.50 -4.82 0.68
C PHE A 268 -11.79 -4.91 -0.83
N PRO A 269 -13.06 -4.75 -1.27
CA PRO A 269 -13.44 -4.85 -2.68
C PRO A 269 -13.09 -3.59 -3.46
N THR A 270 -11.82 -3.12 -3.35
CA THR A 270 -11.35 -1.89 -4.00
C THR A 270 -11.34 -2.04 -5.51
N PHE A 271 -11.56 -0.95 -6.26
CA PHE A 271 -11.51 -0.97 -7.71
C PHE A 271 -10.13 -1.32 -8.26
N TYR A 272 -9.07 -0.93 -7.58
CA TYR A 272 -7.70 -1.24 -7.97
C TYR A 272 -6.73 -0.99 -6.82
N GLU A 273 -5.77 -1.92 -6.65
CA GLU A 273 -4.61 -1.75 -5.78
C GLU A 273 -3.32 -2.09 -6.53
N GLY A 274 -2.26 -1.35 -6.22
CA GLY A 274 -0.92 -1.68 -6.72
C GLY A 274 -0.29 -2.84 -5.95
N PHE A 275 -0.76 -3.12 -4.70
CA PHE A 275 -0.37 -4.28 -3.91
C PHE A 275 -1.49 -4.73 -2.97
N GLY A 276 -1.87 -3.92 -1.97
CA GLY A 276 -2.91 -4.28 -1.01
C GLY A 276 -2.35 -4.79 0.32
N ILE A 277 -1.43 -4.06 0.94
CA ILE A 277 -0.86 -4.40 2.26
C ILE A 277 -1.93 -4.83 3.28
N PRO A 278 -3.12 -4.18 3.41
CA PRO A 278 -4.15 -4.58 4.36
C PRO A 278 -4.66 -6.01 4.19
N ILE A 279 -4.57 -6.59 2.98
CA ILE A 279 -4.90 -8.00 2.74
C ILE A 279 -3.97 -8.91 3.55
N LEU A 280 -2.66 -8.66 3.47
CA LEU A 280 -1.68 -9.44 4.23
C LEU A 280 -1.78 -9.18 5.74
N GLU A 281 -2.08 -7.93 6.15
CA GLU A 281 -2.31 -7.59 7.56
C GLU A 281 -3.49 -8.37 8.14
N ALA A 282 -4.60 -8.46 7.42
CA ALA A 282 -5.75 -9.27 7.82
C ALA A 282 -5.38 -10.75 7.97
N MET A 283 -4.69 -11.31 6.97
CA MET A 283 -4.23 -12.70 7.00
C MET A 283 -3.27 -12.99 8.16
N MET A 284 -2.34 -12.08 8.46
CA MET A 284 -1.43 -12.18 9.60
C MET A 284 -2.16 -12.15 10.95
N ASN A 285 -3.37 -11.61 11.00
CA ASN A 285 -4.25 -11.61 12.17
C ASN A 285 -5.33 -12.71 12.10
N ARG A 286 -5.18 -13.72 11.22
CA ARG A 286 -6.13 -14.83 11.04
C ARG A 286 -7.55 -14.38 10.73
N THR A 287 -7.68 -13.25 10.06
CA THR A 287 -8.96 -12.67 9.66
C THR A 287 -9.29 -13.11 8.23
N PRO A 288 -10.45 -13.76 7.97
CA PRO A 288 -10.90 -14.07 6.62
C PRO A 288 -10.95 -12.81 5.74
N VAL A 289 -10.57 -12.93 4.47
CA VAL A 289 -10.44 -11.80 3.55
C VAL A 289 -11.41 -11.90 2.38
N LEU A 290 -12.12 -10.80 2.09
CA LEU A 290 -12.79 -10.56 0.81
C LEU A 290 -12.05 -9.42 0.10
N THR A 291 -11.72 -9.61 -1.19
CA THR A 291 -11.02 -8.60 -1.98
C THR A 291 -11.53 -8.55 -3.42
N GLY A 292 -11.20 -7.47 -4.14
CA GLY A 292 -11.47 -7.36 -5.57
C GLY A 292 -10.60 -8.33 -6.38
N ASN A 293 -11.13 -8.80 -7.51
CA ASN A 293 -10.44 -9.69 -8.45
C ASN A 293 -9.62 -8.95 -9.53
N ILE A 294 -9.25 -7.69 -9.28
CA ILE A 294 -8.54 -6.81 -10.22
C ILE A 294 -7.29 -6.22 -9.58
N GLY A 295 -6.31 -5.86 -10.43
CA GLY A 295 -5.05 -5.29 -9.98
C GLY A 295 -4.17 -6.32 -9.28
N ALA A 296 -3.48 -5.91 -8.23
CA ALA A 296 -2.62 -6.80 -7.46
C ALA A 296 -3.34 -7.54 -6.32
N SER A 297 -4.62 -7.24 -6.06
CA SER A 297 -5.36 -7.85 -4.94
C SER A 297 -5.41 -9.38 -5.01
N PRO A 298 -5.70 -10.02 -6.18
CA PRO A 298 -5.64 -11.49 -6.30
C PRO A 298 -4.23 -12.05 -6.06
N GLU A 299 -3.20 -11.40 -6.63
CA GLU A 299 -1.80 -11.78 -6.46
C GLU A 299 -1.40 -11.72 -4.98
N THR A 300 -1.77 -10.64 -4.29
CA THR A 300 -1.47 -10.46 -2.87
C THR A 300 -2.24 -11.44 -2.00
N ALA A 301 -3.48 -11.77 -2.37
CA ALA A 301 -4.30 -12.74 -1.66
C ALA A 301 -3.84 -14.20 -1.87
N GLY A 302 -3.14 -14.51 -2.97
CA GLY A 302 -2.55 -15.82 -3.23
C GLY A 302 -3.56 -16.98 -3.27
N GLY A 303 -4.82 -16.71 -3.61
CA GLY A 303 -5.92 -17.67 -3.66
C GLY A 303 -6.56 -17.96 -2.29
N PHE A 304 -6.19 -17.25 -1.24
CA PHE A 304 -6.72 -17.48 0.12
C PHE A 304 -7.88 -16.55 0.50
N ALA A 305 -8.21 -15.56 -0.34
CA ALA A 305 -9.35 -14.66 -0.15
C ALA A 305 -10.61 -15.16 -0.88
N VAL A 306 -11.75 -14.55 -0.56
CA VAL A 306 -12.94 -14.52 -1.41
C VAL A 306 -12.75 -13.40 -2.41
N GLU A 307 -12.61 -13.73 -3.68
CA GLU A 307 -12.40 -12.77 -4.77
C GLU A 307 -13.71 -12.46 -5.45
N VAL A 308 -14.02 -11.15 -5.62
CA VAL A 308 -15.28 -10.66 -6.21
C VAL A 308 -15.00 -9.56 -7.24
N SER A 309 -15.90 -9.39 -8.19
CA SER A 309 -15.86 -8.22 -9.06
C SER A 309 -16.18 -6.96 -8.22
N PRO A 310 -15.29 -5.96 -8.19
CA PRO A 310 -15.53 -4.73 -7.45
C PRO A 310 -16.64 -3.87 -8.08
N PHE A 311 -17.08 -4.20 -9.30
CA PHE A 311 -18.17 -3.52 -10.01
C PHE A 311 -19.54 -4.16 -9.78
N SER A 312 -19.60 -5.36 -9.18
CA SER A 312 -20.83 -6.10 -8.93
C SER A 312 -21.22 -6.05 -7.46
N VAL A 313 -22.26 -5.30 -7.15
CA VAL A 313 -22.84 -5.23 -5.80
C VAL A 313 -23.32 -6.62 -5.34
N ASP A 314 -23.89 -7.40 -6.27
CA ASP A 314 -24.39 -8.76 -6.00
C ASP A 314 -23.25 -9.72 -5.62
N GLU A 315 -22.12 -9.69 -6.39
CA GLU A 315 -20.96 -10.53 -6.05
C GLU A 315 -20.33 -10.13 -4.72
N ILE A 316 -20.23 -8.83 -4.42
CA ILE A 316 -19.73 -8.37 -3.11
C ILE A 316 -20.67 -8.85 -2.01
N SER A 317 -21.99 -8.73 -2.21
CA SER A 317 -23.01 -9.18 -1.26
C SER A 317 -22.92 -10.66 -0.96
N GLU A 318 -22.80 -11.50 -1.99
CA GLU A 318 -22.62 -12.96 -1.83
C GLU A 318 -21.25 -13.26 -1.22
N GLY A 319 -20.20 -12.55 -1.61
CA GLY A 319 -18.86 -12.66 -1.02
C GLY A 319 -18.85 -12.39 0.49
N LEU A 320 -19.62 -11.42 0.98
CA LEU A 320 -19.78 -11.15 2.42
C LEU A 320 -20.36 -12.36 3.17
N LYS A 321 -21.35 -13.05 2.59
CA LYS A 321 -21.91 -14.30 3.17
C LYS A 321 -20.89 -15.41 3.15
N ASN A 322 -20.13 -15.56 2.06
CA ASN A 322 -19.11 -16.59 1.90
C ASN A 322 -17.95 -16.42 2.90
N LEU A 323 -17.64 -15.19 3.35
CA LEU A 323 -16.65 -14.96 4.41
C LEU A 323 -17.00 -15.72 5.71
N LEU A 324 -18.28 -15.81 6.05
CA LEU A 324 -18.76 -16.44 7.28
C LEU A 324 -18.58 -17.96 7.26
N THR A 325 -18.29 -18.55 6.10
CA THR A 325 -18.15 -20.01 5.90
C THR A 325 -16.70 -20.45 5.67
N ILE A 326 -15.75 -19.52 5.76
CA ILE A 326 -14.32 -19.83 5.58
C ILE A 326 -13.84 -20.76 6.69
N THR A 327 -13.23 -21.89 6.31
CA THR A 327 -12.74 -22.89 7.26
C THR A 327 -11.49 -22.41 8.00
N THR A 328 -11.29 -22.90 9.22
CA THR A 328 -10.08 -22.63 10.03
C THR A 328 -8.81 -23.04 9.27
N GLU A 329 -8.84 -24.14 8.53
CA GLU A 329 -7.72 -24.60 7.70
C GLU A 329 -7.34 -23.54 6.64
N LYS A 330 -8.32 -22.96 5.93
CA LYS A 330 -8.06 -21.92 4.93
C LYS A 330 -7.48 -20.66 5.59
N ILE A 331 -7.94 -20.31 6.79
CA ILE A 331 -7.42 -19.19 7.58
C ILE A 331 -5.94 -19.41 7.96
N GLU A 332 -5.59 -20.59 8.46
CA GLU A 332 -4.20 -20.92 8.82
C GLU A 332 -3.29 -20.96 7.57
N ASN A 333 -3.79 -21.45 6.45
CA ASN A 333 -3.05 -21.45 5.19
C ASN A 333 -2.82 -20.02 4.70
N ALA A 334 -3.80 -19.10 4.84
CA ALA A 334 -3.65 -17.68 4.53
C ALA A 334 -2.60 -17.01 5.43
N PHE A 335 -2.61 -17.30 6.74
CA PHE A 335 -1.60 -16.82 7.67
C PHE A 335 -0.20 -17.28 7.27
N ASN A 336 -0.01 -18.58 7.00
CA ASN A 336 1.28 -19.15 6.59
C ASN A 336 1.77 -18.56 5.25
N TYR A 337 0.85 -18.23 4.34
CA TYR A 337 1.17 -17.56 3.09
C TYR A 337 1.65 -16.12 3.35
N ALA A 338 0.89 -15.33 4.11
CA ALA A 338 1.20 -13.94 4.42
C ALA A 338 2.53 -13.79 5.20
N ALA A 339 2.87 -14.74 6.06
CA ALA A 339 4.11 -14.77 6.84
C ALA A 339 5.39 -14.85 5.98
N LYS A 340 5.28 -15.22 4.70
CA LYS A 340 6.42 -15.22 3.75
C LYS A 340 6.81 -13.82 3.33
N PHE A 341 5.91 -12.85 3.43
CA PHE A 341 6.16 -11.46 3.08
C PHE A 341 6.77 -10.72 4.28
N ASN A 342 8.03 -10.35 4.17
CA ASN A 342 8.73 -9.62 5.21
C ASN A 342 9.70 -8.58 4.62
N TRP A 343 9.94 -7.52 5.37
CA TRP A 343 10.75 -6.40 4.92
C TRP A 343 12.21 -6.73 4.74
N LYS A 344 12.73 -7.72 5.46
CA LYS A 344 14.11 -8.19 5.30
C LYS A 344 14.30 -8.83 3.91
N ASN A 345 13.37 -9.68 3.48
CA ASN A 345 13.40 -10.27 2.14
C ASN A 345 13.25 -9.19 1.05
N ASN A 346 12.34 -8.20 1.25
CA ASN A 346 12.19 -7.07 0.35
C ASN A 346 13.53 -6.32 0.17
N ALA A 347 14.22 -6.01 1.27
CA ALA A 347 15.52 -5.33 1.22
C ALA A 347 16.61 -6.18 0.57
N ILE A 348 16.64 -7.49 0.84
CA ILE A 348 17.62 -8.42 0.20
C ILE A 348 17.40 -8.47 -1.31
N GLU A 349 16.16 -8.62 -1.78
CA GLU A 349 15.86 -8.63 -3.22
C GLU A 349 16.12 -7.25 -3.87
N THR A 350 15.88 -6.17 -3.15
CA THR A 350 16.24 -4.82 -3.60
C THR A 350 17.77 -4.67 -3.75
N GLN A 351 18.53 -5.12 -2.76
CA GLN A 351 20.01 -5.11 -2.82
C GLN A 351 20.54 -5.94 -4.00
N LYS A 352 20.02 -7.15 -4.22
CA LYS A 352 20.39 -7.99 -5.36
C LYS A 352 20.11 -7.29 -6.69
N PHE A 353 18.96 -6.63 -6.81
CA PHE A 353 18.59 -5.89 -8.01
C PHE A 353 19.51 -4.70 -8.27
N TYR A 354 20.02 -4.03 -7.23
CA TYR A 354 21.05 -3.00 -7.37
C TYR A 354 22.35 -3.58 -7.94
N GLU A 355 22.83 -4.70 -7.40
CA GLU A 355 24.05 -5.37 -7.86
C GLU A 355 23.92 -5.83 -9.32
N GLU A 356 22.80 -6.44 -9.69
CA GLU A 356 22.50 -6.85 -11.07
C GLU A 356 22.47 -5.64 -12.03
N THR A 357 21.82 -4.54 -11.63
CA THR A 357 21.76 -3.33 -12.46
C THR A 357 23.15 -2.74 -12.69
N LEU A 358 23.99 -2.65 -11.65
CA LEU A 358 25.36 -2.17 -11.79
C LEU A 358 26.20 -3.04 -12.73
N ASN A 359 26.04 -4.36 -12.65
CA ASN A 359 26.78 -5.30 -13.49
C ASN A 359 26.32 -5.27 -14.97
N SER A 360 25.17 -4.67 -15.26
CA SER A 360 24.60 -4.56 -16.62
C SER A 360 24.94 -3.25 -17.34
N LEU A 361 25.54 -2.27 -16.64
CA LEU A 361 25.99 -0.97 -17.18
C LEU A 361 27.42 -1.00 -17.66
#